data_3d0e086488675b75864e7ae1b83cf121
#
_entry.id   3d0e086488675b75864e7ae1b83cf121
#
_cell.length_a   1.000
_cell.length_b   1.000
_cell.length_c   1.000
_cell.angle_alpha   90.00
_cell.angle_beta   90.00
_cell.angle_gamma   90.00
#
_symmetry.space_group_name_H-M   'P 1'
#
loop_
_entity.id
_entity.type
_entity.pdbx_description
1 polymer ?
#
loop_
_entity_poly.entity_id
_entity_poly.type
_entity_poly.pdbx_seq_one_letter_code
_entity_poly.pdbx_strand_id
1 'polypeptide(L)'
;CYARNVHEYWGYSAGLDFEQKIIVKKNAAQLLRKFLLNPKWDATPIMLSGNTDCYQPAEKKFRLTRSLLEVCNEFNQPVGILTKNSGILRDKDLLQEMGKKNIVSAMVSITSFNEELRRMMEPRTTTAKQKLKVIEELSKSGVRMGIMMGPMIPGLNEHEMQRIMKAAADHGATFTAYTFIRLNGAIKFLFHDWLYKNFPNHADKVWHLIEQSHDGKVNDSRWGVRMRGEGSIAQMVA
;
A
#
# COMPACT_ATOMS: atom_id res chain seq x y z
N CYS A 1 -5.16 -1.57 -9.03
CA CYS A 1 -4.62 -2.28 -7.86
C CYS A 1 -4.27 -3.73 -8.24
N TYR A 2 -3.06 -4.17 -7.96
CA TYR A 2 -2.59 -5.54 -8.25
C TYR A 2 -3.41 -6.64 -7.54
N ALA A 3 -4.14 -6.29 -6.50
CA ALA A 3 -4.96 -7.22 -5.73
C ALA A 3 -6.32 -7.56 -6.39
N ARG A 4 -6.69 -6.90 -7.49
CA ARG A 4 -8.00 -7.12 -8.14
C ARG A 4 -8.25 -8.59 -8.53
N ASN A 5 -7.21 -9.29 -8.98
CA ASN A 5 -7.31 -10.69 -9.38
C ASN A 5 -7.68 -11.64 -8.21
N VAL A 6 -7.52 -11.21 -6.96
CA VAL A 6 -7.91 -12.02 -5.79
C VAL A 6 -9.43 -12.23 -5.71
N HIS A 7 -10.24 -11.33 -6.27
CA HIS A 7 -11.68 -11.47 -6.33
C HIS A 7 -12.12 -12.62 -7.24
N GLU A 8 -11.32 -12.90 -8.31
CA GLU A 8 -11.58 -14.02 -9.22
C GLU A 8 -11.53 -15.37 -8.50
N TYR A 9 -10.67 -15.51 -7.48
CA TYR A 9 -10.63 -16.70 -6.61
C TYR A 9 -11.97 -16.97 -5.90
N TRP A 10 -12.74 -15.91 -5.62
CA TRP A 10 -14.06 -15.98 -4.97
C TRP A 10 -15.22 -15.97 -5.96
N GLY A 11 -14.97 -16.11 -7.26
CA GLY A 11 -15.99 -16.07 -8.29
C GLY A 11 -16.50 -14.67 -8.63
N TYR A 12 -15.79 -13.60 -8.22
CA TYR A 12 -16.13 -12.23 -8.52
C TYR A 12 -15.21 -11.65 -9.59
N SER A 13 -15.69 -10.63 -10.33
CA SER A 13 -14.86 -9.99 -11.34
C SER A 13 -13.76 -9.12 -10.71
N ALA A 14 -12.60 -9.02 -11.38
CA ALA A 14 -11.55 -8.08 -11.03
C ALA A 14 -11.92 -6.60 -11.33
N GLY A 15 -13.04 -6.36 -11.99
CA GLY A 15 -13.59 -5.04 -12.30
C GLY A 15 -14.32 -4.39 -11.12
N LEU A 16 -15.61 -4.08 -11.34
CA LEU A 16 -16.45 -3.38 -10.35
C LEU A 16 -16.68 -4.18 -9.06
N ASP A 17 -16.72 -5.52 -9.13
CA ASP A 17 -16.90 -6.34 -7.92
C ASP A 17 -15.82 -6.10 -6.89
N PHE A 18 -14.57 -5.90 -7.32
CA PHE A 18 -13.47 -5.57 -6.41
C PHE A 18 -13.72 -4.30 -5.58
N GLU A 19 -14.46 -3.35 -6.11
CA GLU A 19 -14.75 -2.08 -5.45
C GLU A 19 -16.05 -2.10 -4.64
N GLN A 20 -16.97 -3.00 -4.96
CA GLN A 20 -18.31 -3.04 -4.40
C GLN A 20 -18.51 -4.19 -3.41
N LYS A 21 -17.81 -5.33 -3.61
CA LYS A 21 -17.97 -6.53 -2.79
C LYS A 21 -16.78 -6.67 -1.84
N ILE A 22 -17.03 -6.51 -0.55
CA ILE A 22 -16.01 -6.59 0.50
C ILE A 22 -16.22 -7.87 1.30
N ILE A 23 -15.21 -8.74 1.30
CA ILE A 23 -15.20 -9.98 2.09
C ILE A 23 -14.63 -9.68 3.47
N VAL A 24 -15.43 -9.90 4.53
CA VAL A 24 -15.09 -9.56 5.91
C VAL A 24 -14.84 -10.83 6.73
N LYS A 25 -13.60 -11.03 7.17
CA LYS A 25 -13.21 -12.14 8.05
C LYS A 25 -13.46 -11.78 9.51
N LYS A 26 -14.72 -11.90 9.98
CA LYS A 26 -15.16 -11.44 11.32
C LYS A 26 -14.40 -12.07 12.49
N ASN A 27 -13.92 -13.30 12.34
CA ASN A 27 -13.19 -14.05 13.38
C ASN A 27 -11.67 -13.93 13.27
N ALA A 28 -11.16 -12.93 12.54
CA ALA A 28 -9.72 -12.80 12.27
C ALA A 28 -8.87 -12.71 13.55
N ALA A 29 -9.29 -11.93 14.54
CA ALA A 29 -8.57 -11.79 15.81
C ALA A 29 -8.51 -13.10 16.62
N GLN A 30 -9.60 -13.87 16.63
CA GLN A 30 -9.62 -15.18 17.29
C GLN A 30 -8.69 -16.18 16.61
N LEU A 31 -8.69 -16.18 15.26
CA LEU A 31 -7.79 -17.04 14.49
C LEU A 31 -6.33 -16.65 14.68
N LEU A 32 -6.03 -15.35 14.72
CA LEU A 32 -4.67 -14.86 14.99
C LEU A 32 -4.20 -15.27 16.39
N ARG A 33 -5.04 -15.08 17.41
CA ARG A 33 -4.72 -15.53 18.79
C ARG A 33 -4.39 -17.02 18.83
N LYS A 34 -5.23 -17.86 18.22
CA LYS A 34 -4.97 -19.29 18.13
C LYS A 34 -3.65 -19.62 17.41
N PHE A 35 -3.35 -18.87 16.36
CA PHE A 35 -2.11 -19.03 15.60
C PHE A 35 -0.87 -18.64 16.43
N LEU A 36 -0.91 -17.52 17.16
CA LEU A 36 0.19 -17.03 17.97
C LEU A 36 0.47 -17.90 19.22
N LEU A 37 -0.50 -18.70 19.66
CA LEU A 37 -0.32 -19.70 20.72
C LEU A 37 0.48 -20.93 20.27
N ASN A 38 0.77 -21.06 18.97
CA ASN A 38 1.58 -22.18 18.49
C ASN A 38 3.03 -22.03 18.94
N PRO A 39 3.58 -22.97 19.74
CA PRO A 39 4.96 -22.88 20.24
C PRO A 39 6.04 -22.94 19.16
N LYS A 40 5.67 -23.33 17.93
CA LYS A 40 6.58 -23.33 16.75
C LYS A 40 6.60 -22.00 16.02
N TRP A 41 5.79 -21.03 16.44
CA TRP A 41 5.80 -19.70 15.84
C TRP A 41 7.03 -18.90 16.29
N ASP A 42 7.80 -18.39 15.35
CA ASP A 42 9.08 -17.70 15.57
C ASP A 42 8.96 -16.18 15.72
N ALA A 43 7.73 -15.66 15.84
CA ALA A 43 7.43 -14.23 15.91
C ALA A 43 7.90 -13.40 14.68
N THR A 44 8.01 -14.01 13.51
CA THR A 44 8.26 -13.30 12.25
C THR A 44 7.25 -12.15 12.08
N PRO A 45 7.68 -10.93 11.70
CA PRO A 45 6.79 -9.77 11.57
C PRO A 45 5.62 -10.03 10.63
N ILE A 46 4.40 -9.73 11.09
CA ILE A 46 3.18 -9.85 10.30
C ILE A 46 2.91 -8.52 9.59
N MET A 47 2.78 -8.56 8.24
CA MET A 47 2.42 -7.38 7.46
C MET A 47 0.89 -7.29 7.30
N LEU A 48 0.29 -6.20 7.76
CA LEU A 48 -1.11 -5.85 7.48
C LEU A 48 -1.22 -5.05 6.18
N SER A 49 -2.28 -5.28 5.41
CA SER A 49 -2.53 -4.68 4.08
C SER A 49 -1.75 -5.30 2.91
N GLY A 50 -1.48 -6.59 2.95
CA GLY A 50 -0.88 -7.28 1.80
C GLY A 50 -1.79 -7.38 0.57
N ASN A 51 -3.10 -7.29 0.75
CA ASN A 51 -4.12 -7.43 -0.29
C ASN A 51 -5.02 -6.20 -0.41
N THR A 52 -5.74 -5.86 0.64
CA THR A 52 -6.58 -4.65 0.72
C THR A 52 -6.09 -3.76 1.86
N ASP A 53 -6.43 -2.47 1.81
CA ASP A 53 -6.05 -1.54 2.88
C ASP A 53 -6.75 -1.91 4.19
N CYS A 54 -5.97 -2.12 5.26
CA CYS A 54 -6.49 -2.47 6.57
C CYS A 54 -7.27 -1.32 7.22
N TYR A 55 -7.15 -0.09 6.72
CA TYR A 55 -7.96 1.06 7.13
C TYR A 55 -8.94 1.53 6.05
N GLN A 56 -9.37 0.62 5.18
CA GLN A 56 -10.44 0.89 4.22
C GLN A 56 -11.74 1.34 4.92
N PRO A 57 -12.71 1.98 4.23
CA PRO A 57 -13.92 2.51 4.85
C PRO A 57 -14.72 1.52 5.70
N ALA A 58 -14.74 0.24 5.32
CA ALA A 58 -15.42 -0.82 6.07
C ALA A 58 -14.86 -1.00 7.50
N GLU A 59 -13.58 -0.66 7.71
CA GLU A 59 -12.91 -0.76 8.99
C GLU A 59 -13.53 0.18 10.05
N LYS A 60 -14.17 1.28 9.65
CA LYS A 60 -14.94 2.14 10.57
C LYS A 60 -16.05 1.37 11.29
N LYS A 61 -16.64 0.41 10.59
CA LYS A 61 -17.74 -0.43 11.12
C LYS A 61 -17.23 -1.67 11.84
N PHE A 62 -16.30 -2.39 11.24
CA PHE A 62 -15.91 -3.71 11.71
C PHE A 62 -14.77 -3.71 12.73
N ARG A 63 -13.92 -2.69 12.75
CA ARG A 63 -12.77 -2.53 13.67
C ARG A 63 -11.86 -3.77 13.78
N LEU A 64 -11.73 -4.50 12.69
CA LEU A 64 -10.92 -5.73 12.66
C LEU A 64 -9.43 -5.45 12.81
N THR A 65 -8.94 -4.38 12.19
CA THR A 65 -7.53 -3.98 12.31
C THR A 65 -7.19 -3.69 13.76
N ARG A 66 -8.02 -2.93 14.48
CA ARG A 66 -7.81 -2.67 15.90
C ARG A 66 -7.76 -3.97 16.70
N SER A 67 -8.73 -4.85 16.50
CA SER A 67 -8.78 -6.15 17.21
C SER A 67 -7.56 -7.03 16.91
N LEU A 68 -7.02 -6.99 15.69
CA LEU A 68 -5.79 -7.70 15.34
C LEU A 68 -4.58 -7.08 16.05
N LEU A 69 -4.48 -5.75 16.09
CA LEU A 69 -3.40 -5.02 16.77
C LEU A 69 -3.44 -5.27 18.28
N GLU A 70 -4.62 -5.35 18.90
CA GLU A 70 -4.78 -5.70 20.32
C GLU A 70 -4.19 -7.09 20.61
N VAL A 71 -4.48 -8.08 19.76
CA VAL A 71 -3.89 -9.41 19.87
C VAL A 71 -2.36 -9.36 19.66
N CYS A 72 -1.88 -8.64 18.65
CA CYS A 72 -0.44 -8.51 18.42
C CYS A 72 0.27 -7.85 19.62
N ASN A 73 -0.33 -6.82 20.22
CA ASN A 73 0.22 -6.14 21.40
C ASN A 73 0.28 -7.05 22.63
N GLU A 74 -0.75 -7.87 22.85
CA GLU A 74 -0.80 -8.86 23.94
C GLU A 74 0.33 -9.89 23.81
N PHE A 75 0.57 -10.41 22.62
CA PHE A 75 1.60 -11.42 22.36
C PHE A 75 2.99 -10.83 22.07
N ASN A 76 3.17 -9.51 22.12
CA ASN A 76 4.36 -8.79 21.65
C ASN A 76 4.78 -9.19 20.22
N GLN A 77 3.78 -9.46 19.37
CA GLN A 77 3.99 -9.87 17.98
C GLN A 77 4.36 -8.65 17.13
N PRO A 78 5.54 -8.65 16.45
CA PRO A 78 5.92 -7.56 15.56
C PRO A 78 4.97 -7.42 14.37
N VAL A 79 4.60 -6.16 14.03
CA VAL A 79 3.66 -5.83 12.96
C VAL A 79 4.19 -4.72 12.09
N GLY A 80 4.09 -4.92 10.76
CA GLY A 80 4.19 -3.86 9.76
C GLY A 80 2.81 -3.47 9.27
N ILE A 81 2.56 -2.18 9.11
CA ILE A 81 1.29 -1.65 8.59
C ILE A 81 1.56 -0.85 7.32
N LEU A 82 0.76 -1.09 6.27
CA LEU A 82 0.78 -0.26 5.06
C LEU A 82 -0.63 0.26 4.79
N THR A 83 -0.79 1.58 4.67
CA THR A 83 -2.10 2.17 4.41
C THR A 83 -2.03 3.42 3.51
N LYS A 84 -3.12 3.69 2.81
CA LYS A 84 -3.37 4.94 2.06
C LYS A 84 -4.37 5.85 2.81
N ASN A 85 -4.77 5.47 4.03
CA ASN A 85 -5.88 6.11 4.75
C ASN A 85 -5.43 6.72 6.09
N SER A 86 -5.91 7.91 6.38
CA SER A 86 -5.70 8.56 7.68
C SER A 86 -6.46 7.90 8.85
N GLY A 87 -7.30 6.91 8.57
CA GLY A 87 -8.01 6.13 9.57
C GLY A 87 -7.12 5.41 10.58
N ILE A 88 -5.83 5.23 10.26
CA ILE A 88 -4.83 4.67 11.18
C ILE A 88 -4.69 5.51 12.47
N LEU A 89 -4.94 6.82 12.43
CA LEU A 89 -4.91 7.69 13.60
C LEU A 89 -5.96 7.34 14.67
N ARG A 90 -7.01 6.62 14.30
CA ARG A 90 -8.00 6.10 15.26
C ARG A 90 -7.36 5.18 16.30
N ASP A 91 -6.33 4.45 15.91
CA ASP A 91 -5.67 3.44 16.75
C ASP A 91 -4.32 3.96 17.30
N LYS A 92 -4.11 5.30 17.31
CA LYS A 92 -2.87 5.95 17.74
C LYS A 92 -2.46 5.58 19.18
N ASP A 93 -3.43 5.42 20.08
CA ASP A 93 -3.23 4.99 21.45
C ASP A 93 -2.50 3.64 21.53
N LEU A 94 -3.02 2.65 20.81
CA LEU A 94 -2.47 1.30 20.76
C LEU A 94 -1.13 1.26 20.01
N LEU A 95 -1.04 1.98 18.88
CA LEU A 95 0.20 2.08 18.11
C LEU A 95 1.33 2.73 18.91
N GLN A 96 1.02 3.73 19.74
CA GLN A 96 1.99 4.35 20.66
C GLN A 96 2.50 3.35 21.71
N GLU A 97 1.62 2.53 22.27
CA GLU A 97 2.02 1.48 23.21
C GLU A 97 2.93 0.45 22.55
N MET A 98 2.55 -0.02 21.35
CA MET A 98 3.35 -0.94 20.55
C MET A 98 4.69 -0.31 20.08
N GLY A 99 4.70 0.99 19.81
CA GLY A 99 5.90 1.74 19.47
C GLY A 99 6.93 1.76 20.61
N LYS A 100 6.49 1.95 21.86
CA LYS A 100 7.37 1.86 23.06
C LYS A 100 8.02 0.49 23.20
N LYS A 101 7.36 -0.57 22.73
CA LYS A 101 7.88 -1.96 22.72
C LYS A 101 8.72 -2.27 21.48
N ASN A 102 8.86 -1.36 20.52
CA ASN A 102 9.50 -1.56 19.22
C ASN A 102 8.93 -2.74 18.40
N ILE A 103 7.62 -3.00 18.52
CA ILE A 103 6.95 -4.08 17.82
C ILE A 103 6.01 -3.61 16.72
N VAL A 104 6.02 -2.31 16.37
CA VAL A 104 5.24 -1.78 15.25
C VAL A 104 6.05 -0.83 14.38
N SER A 105 5.86 -0.96 13.08
CA SER A 105 6.25 0.04 12.09
C SER A 105 5.09 0.29 11.14
N ALA A 106 4.94 1.51 10.66
CA ALA A 106 3.90 1.82 9.70
C ALA A 106 4.43 2.61 8.52
N MET A 107 3.91 2.30 7.34
CA MET A 107 4.14 3.04 6.10
C MET A 107 2.84 3.66 5.62
N VAL A 108 2.90 4.91 5.20
CA VAL A 108 1.80 5.57 4.50
C VAL A 108 2.14 5.66 3.01
N SER A 109 1.24 5.19 2.18
CA SER A 109 1.47 5.22 0.73
C SER A 109 1.10 6.57 0.14
N ILE A 110 2.09 7.29 -0.39
CA ILE A 110 1.91 8.55 -1.12
C ILE A 110 2.31 8.32 -2.58
N THR A 111 1.33 8.33 -3.46
CA THR A 111 1.52 8.02 -4.89
C THR A 111 1.87 9.27 -5.69
N SER A 112 1.31 10.42 -5.32
CA SER A 112 1.53 11.70 -5.99
C SER A 112 1.09 12.86 -5.07
N PHE A 113 1.67 14.03 -5.26
CA PHE A 113 1.21 15.30 -4.72
C PHE A 113 0.24 16.02 -5.65
N ASN A 114 0.12 15.57 -6.88
CA ASN A 114 -0.90 16.05 -7.81
C ASN A 114 -2.27 15.45 -7.41
N GLU A 115 -3.14 16.29 -6.84
CA GLU A 115 -4.45 15.87 -6.36
C GLU A 115 -5.40 15.45 -7.49
N GLU A 116 -5.23 15.97 -8.69
CA GLU A 116 -6.00 15.55 -9.87
C GLU A 116 -5.62 14.11 -10.24
N LEU A 117 -4.33 13.84 -10.40
CA LEU A 117 -3.82 12.49 -10.65
C LEU A 117 -4.24 11.52 -9.54
N ARG A 118 -4.13 11.93 -8.26
CA ARG A 118 -4.58 11.11 -7.13
C ARG A 118 -6.06 10.76 -7.24
N ARG A 119 -6.93 11.73 -7.54
CA ARG A 119 -8.38 11.48 -7.66
C ARG A 119 -8.71 10.52 -8.80
N MET A 120 -7.99 10.61 -9.92
CA MET A 120 -8.16 9.68 -11.03
C MET A 120 -7.69 8.27 -10.72
N MET A 121 -6.55 8.12 -10.02
CA MET A 121 -5.95 6.82 -9.70
C MET A 121 -6.55 6.18 -8.45
N GLU A 122 -6.80 6.98 -7.41
CA GLU A 122 -7.09 6.53 -6.06
C GLU A 122 -8.19 7.39 -5.39
N PRO A 123 -9.41 7.46 -5.97
CA PRO A 123 -10.44 8.45 -5.59
C PRO A 123 -10.87 8.38 -4.11
N ARG A 124 -10.75 7.18 -3.48
CA ARG A 124 -11.19 6.94 -2.11
C ARG A 124 -10.07 7.03 -1.07
N THR A 125 -8.88 7.43 -1.47
CA THR A 125 -7.75 7.57 -0.55
C THR A 125 -7.67 8.97 0.05
N THR A 126 -6.98 9.08 1.17
CA THR A 126 -6.71 10.34 1.83
C THR A 126 -5.77 11.23 1.00
N THR A 127 -5.89 12.56 1.11
CA THR A 127 -5.00 13.51 0.42
C THR A 127 -3.55 13.38 0.88
N ALA A 128 -2.60 13.78 0.02
CA ALA A 128 -1.18 13.74 0.36
C ALA A 128 -0.87 14.56 1.62
N LYS A 129 -1.47 15.75 1.77
CA LYS A 129 -1.34 16.59 2.98
C LYS A 129 -1.77 15.87 4.26
N GLN A 130 -2.90 15.17 4.22
CA GLN A 130 -3.38 14.41 5.38
C GLN A 130 -2.51 13.19 5.66
N LYS A 131 -1.94 12.56 4.64
CA LYS A 131 -0.99 11.45 4.78
C LYS A 131 0.32 11.91 5.45
N LEU A 132 0.84 13.08 5.10
CA LEU A 132 1.99 13.68 5.78
C LEU A 132 1.69 13.98 7.25
N LYS A 133 0.50 14.50 7.56
CA LYS A 133 0.06 14.70 8.95
C LYS A 133 0.00 13.37 9.72
N VAL A 134 -0.42 12.27 9.11
CA VAL A 134 -0.40 10.94 9.74
C VAL A 134 1.03 10.54 10.10
N ILE A 135 1.98 10.75 9.20
CA ILE A 135 3.40 10.45 9.46
C ILE A 135 3.88 11.27 10.66
N GLU A 136 3.62 12.56 10.67
CA GLU A 136 4.04 13.44 11.75
C GLU A 136 3.44 13.05 13.11
N GLU A 137 2.14 12.80 13.18
CA GLU A 137 1.47 12.46 14.41
C GLU A 137 1.91 11.12 15.01
N LEU A 138 2.09 10.09 14.16
CA LEU A 138 2.52 8.78 14.62
C LEU A 138 4.02 8.75 14.94
N SER A 139 4.85 9.45 14.18
CA SER A 139 6.28 9.60 14.47
C SER A 139 6.50 10.28 15.83
N LYS A 140 5.80 11.40 16.11
CA LYS A 140 5.82 12.07 17.43
C LYS A 140 5.33 11.18 18.58
N SER A 141 4.54 10.15 18.26
CA SER A 141 4.06 9.15 19.24
C SER A 141 5.02 7.97 19.43
N GLY A 142 6.21 7.99 18.81
CA GLY A 142 7.20 6.93 18.94
C GLY A 142 6.98 5.74 18.01
N VAL A 143 6.07 5.83 17.04
CA VAL A 143 5.90 4.79 16.01
C VAL A 143 6.95 5.02 14.91
N ARG A 144 7.67 3.97 14.53
CA ARG A 144 8.60 4.02 13.39
C ARG A 144 7.83 4.18 12.09
N MET A 145 7.91 5.36 11.49
CA MET A 145 7.17 5.73 10.29
C MET A 145 8.03 5.67 9.03
N GLY A 146 7.42 5.25 7.94
CA GLY A 146 7.99 5.28 6.60
C GLY A 146 6.97 5.65 5.53
N ILE A 147 7.44 5.75 4.30
CA ILE A 147 6.59 5.95 3.12
C ILE A 147 6.73 4.81 2.12
N MET A 148 5.62 4.53 1.45
CA MET A 148 5.56 3.68 0.27
C MET A 148 5.17 4.52 -0.94
N MET A 149 6.06 4.65 -1.91
CA MET A 149 5.76 5.27 -3.19
C MET A 149 5.34 4.18 -4.18
N GLY A 150 4.03 3.96 -4.28
CA GLY A 150 3.51 2.85 -5.10
C GLY A 150 2.01 2.97 -5.42
N PRO A 151 1.68 2.75 -6.69
CA PRO A 151 2.56 2.40 -7.79
C PRO A 151 3.33 3.61 -8.35
N MET A 152 4.60 3.39 -8.68
CA MET A 152 5.35 4.28 -9.56
C MET A 152 4.99 3.95 -11.00
N ILE A 153 4.54 4.95 -11.74
CA ILE A 153 4.13 4.82 -13.14
C ILE A 153 5.04 5.74 -13.96
N PRO A 154 6.01 5.18 -14.70
CA PRO A 154 6.91 5.97 -15.52
C PRO A 154 6.14 6.87 -16.50
N GLY A 155 6.51 8.14 -16.57
CA GLY A 155 5.82 9.16 -17.36
C GLY A 155 4.62 9.82 -16.68
N LEU A 156 4.21 9.39 -15.47
CA LEU A 156 3.11 10.01 -14.73
C LEU A 156 3.51 10.60 -13.38
N ASN A 157 4.23 9.86 -12.55
CA ASN A 157 4.50 10.29 -11.16
C ASN A 157 5.92 10.04 -10.64
N GLU A 158 6.80 9.43 -11.40
CA GLU A 158 8.19 9.16 -10.98
C GLU A 158 8.97 10.43 -10.66
N HIS A 159 8.71 11.52 -11.37
CA HIS A 159 9.38 12.81 -11.17
C HIS A 159 9.08 13.45 -9.81
N GLU A 160 8.05 13.00 -9.09
CA GLU A 160 7.69 13.50 -7.77
C GLU A 160 8.43 12.78 -6.62
N MET A 161 9.15 11.69 -6.88
CA MET A 161 9.75 10.83 -5.84
C MET A 161 10.59 11.59 -4.84
N GLN A 162 11.56 12.38 -5.31
CA GLN A 162 12.47 13.12 -4.43
C GLN A 162 11.70 14.11 -3.55
N ARG A 163 10.72 14.81 -4.13
CA ARG A 163 9.87 15.75 -3.41
C ARG A 163 9.03 15.06 -2.34
N ILE A 164 8.48 13.89 -2.66
CA ILE A 164 7.68 13.08 -1.72
C ILE A 164 8.57 12.57 -0.58
N MET A 165 9.76 12.04 -0.88
CA MET A 165 10.71 11.56 0.12
C MET A 165 11.12 12.68 1.07
N LYS A 166 11.52 13.84 0.53
CA LYS A 166 11.90 14.99 1.34
C LYS A 166 10.75 15.42 2.26
N ALA A 167 9.56 15.61 1.73
CA ALA A 167 8.41 16.03 2.53
C ALA A 167 8.06 15.00 3.63
N ALA A 168 8.17 13.70 3.34
CA ALA A 168 7.93 12.69 4.35
C ALA A 168 9.01 12.67 5.44
N ALA A 169 10.29 12.86 5.09
CA ALA A 169 11.39 12.97 6.04
C ALA A 169 11.20 14.19 6.95
N ASP A 170 10.83 15.34 6.40
CA ASP A 170 10.53 16.58 7.14
C ASP A 170 9.37 16.38 8.15
N HIS A 171 8.49 15.39 7.93
CA HIS A 171 7.40 14.98 8.84
C HIS A 171 7.75 13.79 9.75
N GLY A 172 8.98 13.29 9.72
CA GLY A 172 9.47 12.25 10.63
C GLY A 172 9.45 10.82 10.07
N ALA A 173 9.32 10.63 8.75
CA ALA A 173 9.56 9.34 8.13
C ALA A 173 11.06 9.00 8.16
N THR A 174 11.40 7.77 8.53
CA THR A 174 12.79 7.30 8.71
C THR A 174 13.21 6.26 7.68
N PHE A 175 12.28 5.77 6.87
CA PHE A 175 12.56 4.82 5.80
C PHE A 175 11.56 4.98 4.65
N THR A 176 11.97 4.52 3.48
CA THR A 176 11.17 4.59 2.25
C THR A 176 11.20 3.27 1.51
N ALA A 177 10.15 3.00 0.78
CA ALA A 177 10.06 1.94 -0.21
C ALA A 177 9.28 2.42 -1.43
N TYR A 178 9.53 1.79 -2.57
CA TYR A 178 8.76 2.04 -3.78
C TYR A 178 8.42 0.73 -4.49
N THR A 179 7.44 0.78 -5.35
CA THR A 179 7.11 -0.33 -6.25
C THR A 179 6.59 0.20 -7.57
N PHE A 180 7.10 -0.37 -8.67
CA PHE A 180 6.54 -0.10 -9.99
C PHE A 180 5.13 -0.63 -10.12
N ILE A 181 4.40 -0.07 -11.08
CA ILE A 181 3.08 -0.57 -11.43
C ILE A 181 3.15 -2.05 -11.86
N ARG A 182 2.18 -2.83 -11.41
CA ARG A 182 2.07 -4.26 -11.72
C ARG A 182 0.78 -4.51 -12.48
N LEU A 183 0.93 -4.97 -13.74
CA LEU A 183 -0.17 -5.15 -14.70
C LEU A 183 -0.44 -6.64 -14.98
N ASN A 184 -0.52 -7.45 -13.92
CA ASN A 184 -0.78 -8.88 -14.03
C ASN A 184 -2.26 -9.19 -14.35
N GLY A 185 -2.49 -10.20 -15.19
CA GLY A 185 -3.83 -10.71 -15.54
C GLY A 185 -4.74 -9.63 -16.13
N ALA A 186 -5.98 -9.57 -15.66
CA ALA A 186 -7.00 -8.61 -16.13
C ALA A 186 -6.63 -7.15 -15.89
N ILE A 187 -5.72 -6.85 -14.96
CA ILE A 187 -5.32 -5.48 -14.62
C ILE A 187 -4.66 -4.77 -15.82
N LYS A 188 -3.94 -5.51 -16.67
CA LYS A 188 -3.36 -4.99 -17.90
C LYS A 188 -4.41 -4.26 -18.76
N PHE A 189 -5.52 -4.90 -18.99
CA PHE A 189 -6.60 -4.35 -19.83
C PHE A 189 -7.33 -3.19 -19.15
N LEU A 190 -7.59 -3.32 -17.85
CA LEU A 190 -8.22 -2.26 -17.06
C LEU A 190 -7.37 -0.99 -16.99
N PHE A 191 -6.06 -1.16 -16.82
CA PHE A 191 -5.14 -0.02 -16.76
C PHE A 191 -4.96 0.61 -18.15
N HIS A 192 -4.86 -0.19 -19.21
CA HIS A 192 -4.78 0.30 -20.58
C HIS A 192 -5.99 1.19 -20.91
N ASP A 193 -7.20 0.65 -20.71
CA ASP A 193 -8.44 1.41 -20.95
C ASP A 193 -8.47 2.72 -20.12
N TRP A 194 -8.12 2.64 -18.84
CA TRP A 194 -8.05 3.82 -17.97
C TRP A 194 -7.02 4.85 -18.45
N LEU A 195 -5.83 4.40 -18.85
CA LEU A 195 -4.75 5.27 -19.31
C LEU A 195 -5.15 6.04 -20.58
N TYR A 196 -5.69 5.34 -21.58
CA TYR A 196 -6.08 5.96 -22.84
C TYR A 196 -7.29 6.89 -22.70
N LYS A 197 -8.20 6.61 -21.76
CA LYS A 197 -9.33 7.50 -21.46
C LYS A 197 -8.93 8.79 -20.75
N ASN A 198 -7.97 8.71 -19.83
CA ASN A 198 -7.62 9.85 -18.99
C ASN A 198 -6.41 10.65 -19.52
N PHE A 199 -5.53 10.03 -20.30
CA PHE A 199 -4.29 10.64 -20.82
C PHE A 199 -4.07 10.35 -22.31
N PRO A 200 -5.04 10.61 -23.22
CA PRO A 200 -4.95 10.20 -24.62
C PRO A 200 -3.67 10.68 -25.32
N ASN A 201 -3.21 11.90 -25.02
CA ASN A 201 -2.02 12.49 -25.64
C ASN A 201 -0.68 11.94 -25.11
N HIS A 202 -0.68 11.19 -24.03
CA HIS A 202 0.52 10.66 -23.37
C HIS A 202 0.48 9.14 -23.17
N ALA A 203 -0.64 8.50 -23.49
CA ALA A 203 -0.88 7.10 -23.20
C ALA A 203 0.18 6.18 -23.82
N ASP A 204 0.48 6.35 -25.11
CA ASP A 204 1.48 5.55 -25.82
C ASP A 204 2.86 5.70 -25.18
N LYS A 205 3.27 6.94 -24.85
CA LYS A 205 4.53 7.18 -24.17
C LYS A 205 4.61 6.48 -22.82
N VAL A 206 3.60 6.61 -21.97
CA VAL A 206 3.53 5.98 -20.66
C VAL A 206 3.55 4.47 -20.79
N TRP A 207 2.79 3.92 -21.74
CA TRP A 207 2.75 2.49 -21.98
C TRP A 207 4.11 1.93 -22.38
N HIS A 208 4.79 2.59 -23.31
CA HIS A 208 6.13 2.22 -23.74
C HIS A 208 7.17 2.31 -22.61
N LEU A 209 7.09 3.34 -21.76
CA LEU A 209 7.96 3.46 -20.59
C LEU A 209 7.74 2.32 -19.57
N ILE A 210 6.50 1.85 -19.40
CA ILE A 210 6.18 0.68 -18.58
C ILE A 210 6.82 -0.58 -19.18
N GLU A 211 6.71 -0.78 -20.50
CA GLU A 211 7.35 -1.90 -21.19
C GLU A 211 8.88 -1.89 -21.02
N GLN A 212 9.50 -0.71 -21.17
CA GLN A 212 10.95 -0.55 -20.95
C GLN A 212 11.37 -0.84 -19.51
N SER A 213 10.48 -0.62 -18.54
CA SER A 213 10.74 -0.93 -17.13
C SER A 213 10.64 -2.42 -16.80
N HIS A 214 10.23 -3.26 -17.76
CA HIS A 214 10.01 -4.69 -17.58
C HIS A 214 10.56 -5.51 -18.76
N ASP A 215 11.68 -5.06 -19.34
CA ASP A 215 12.39 -5.76 -20.42
C ASP A 215 11.48 -6.03 -21.65
N GLY A 216 10.77 -4.98 -22.11
CA GLY A 216 9.86 -5.03 -23.25
C GLY A 216 8.49 -5.67 -22.97
N LYS A 217 8.15 -5.92 -21.72
CA LYS A 217 6.86 -6.47 -21.30
C LYS A 217 6.12 -5.47 -20.40
N VAL A 218 4.81 -5.52 -20.39
CA VAL A 218 4.01 -4.66 -19.49
C VAL A 218 3.96 -5.16 -18.05
N ASN A 219 4.43 -6.37 -17.79
CA ASN A 219 4.49 -6.97 -16.46
C ASN A 219 5.56 -8.06 -16.40
N ASP A 220 6.27 -8.12 -15.30
CA ASP A 220 7.19 -9.21 -14.97
C ASP A 220 6.72 -9.90 -13.69
N SER A 221 6.69 -11.23 -13.68
CA SER A 221 6.30 -12.03 -12.53
C SER A 221 7.47 -12.59 -11.74
N ARG A 222 8.72 -12.43 -12.23
CA ARG A 222 9.92 -12.96 -11.59
C ARG A 222 10.11 -12.36 -10.20
N TRP A 223 10.50 -13.19 -9.26
CA TRP A 223 10.83 -12.76 -7.90
C TRP A 223 12.02 -11.79 -7.91
N GLY A 224 11.93 -10.71 -7.13
CA GLY A 224 12.96 -9.65 -7.10
C GLY A 224 12.78 -8.57 -8.16
N VAL A 225 12.33 -8.91 -9.36
CA VAL A 225 12.16 -7.98 -10.50
C VAL A 225 10.76 -7.37 -10.53
N ARG A 226 9.74 -8.15 -10.26
CA ARG A 226 8.31 -7.78 -10.41
C ARG A 226 7.88 -6.49 -9.70
N MET A 227 8.65 -6.03 -8.72
CA MET A 227 8.33 -4.83 -7.93
C MET A 227 9.28 -3.67 -8.22
N ARG A 228 10.51 -3.96 -8.65
CA ARG A 228 11.55 -2.97 -8.88
C ARG A 228 11.75 -2.62 -10.34
N GLY A 229 11.26 -3.47 -11.25
CA GLY A 229 11.53 -3.35 -12.68
C GLY A 229 12.98 -3.72 -13.04
N GLU A 230 13.28 -3.61 -14.32
CA GLU A 230 14.61 -3.79 -14.92
C GLU A 230 14.82 -2.72 -16.01
N GLY A 231 16.07 -2.53 -16.43
CA GLY A 231 16.44 -1.59 -17.47
C GLY A 231 16.73 -0.17 -17.00
N SER A 232 17.01 0.71 -17.93
CA SER A 232 17.49 2.08 -17.65
C SER A 232 16.51 2.92 -16.84
N ILE A 233 15.21 2.78 -17.10
CA ILE A 233 14.16 3.52 -16.37
C ILE A 233 14.06 3.04 -14.92
N ALA A 234 14.13 1.73 -14.70
CA ALA A 234 14.11 1.18 -13.36
C ALA A 234 15.36 1.59 -12.56
N GLN A 235 16.52 1.60 -13.19
CA GLN A 235 17.77 2.08 -12.58
C GLN A 235 17.74 3.57 -12.23
N MET A 236 17.12 4.40 -13.06
CA MET A 236 16.97 5.83 -12.80
C MET A 236 16.05 6.13 -11.60
N VAL A 237 15.12 5.23 -11.29
CA VAL A 237 14.16 5.34 -10.17
C VAL A 237 14.72 4.72 -8.89
N ALA A 238 15.67 3.80 -8.98
CA ALA A 238 16.26 3.06 -7.85
C ALA A 238 17.27 3.88 -7.07
#